data_b27fb17fe82be65330586698b9e09bea
#
_entry.id   b27fb17fe82be65330586698b9e09bea
#
_cell.length_a   1.000
_cell.length_b   1.000
_cell.length_c   1.000
_cell.angle_alpha   90.00
_cell.angle_beta   90.00
_cell.angle_gamma   90.00
#
_symmetry.space_group_name_H-M   'P 1'
#
loop_
_entity.id
_entity.type
_entity.pdbx_description
1 polymer ?
#
loop_
_entity_poly.entity_id
_entity_poly.type
_entity_poly.pdbx_seq_one_letter_code
_entity_poly.pdbx_strand_id
1 'polypeptide(L)'
;MKIFLKTEDEIELMRQANRLVGQTLGELAKHIKPGVTTLQLDRIAEEFIRDHGAVPTFKGFPNPYGGPFPASICTSVNDVVVHGVPNSETVLKDGDIISVDCGTFLNGINGDSCYTFCVGEVAEDVKKLLKTTKEALYLGIENAVAGKHLGDISSAVQEHCEAQGYGVVRELTGHGIGRDMHEDPQVPNYGRRGNGVMMKASMCIAIEPMITMGNRAIWMDQDRWTIRTRDGKPAAHFEHTIAIRKGKAEILSSFDEVEQLEGNLY
;
A
#
# COMPACT_ATOMS: atom_id res chain seq x y z
N MET A 1 0.25 -6.69 -22.72
CA MET A 1 -0.49 -6.85 -21.47
C MET A 1 -0.93 -8.31 -21.37
N LYS A 2 -0.51 -9.03 -20.34
CA LYS A 2 -0.87 -10.42 -20.07
C LYS A 2 -1.46 -10.54 -18.67
N ILE A 3 -2.78 -10.69 -18.59
CA ILE A 3 -3.50 -10.79 -17.32
C ILE A 3 -3.65 -12.26 -16.95
N PHE A 4 -3.22 -12.62 -15.76
CA PHE A 4 -3.36 -13.97 -15.22
C PHE A 4 -4.60 -14.06 -14.34
N LEU A 5 -5.50 -15.00 -14.67
CA LEU A 5 -6.59 -15.36 -13.78
C LEU A 5 -6.09 -16.47 -12.83
N LYS A 6 -6.22 -16.23 -11.54
CA LYS A 6 -5.74 -17.17 -10.52
C LYS A 6 -6.73 -18.32 -10.32
N THR A 7 -6.23 -19.51 -10.08
CA THR A 7 -7.06 -20.62 -9.59
C THR A 7 -7.48 -20.38 -8.14
N GLU A 8 -8.47 -21.09 -7.65
CA GLU A 8 -8.86 -20.99 -6.22
C GLU A 8 -7.74 -21.43 -5.29
N ASP A 9 -6.92 -22.40 -5.68
CA ASP A 9 -5.73 -22.84 -4.92
C ASP A 9 -4.67 -21.72 -4.86
N GLU A 10 -4.44 -21.01 -5.97
CA GLU A 10 -3.53 -19.85 -5.99
C GLU A 10 -4.08 -18.71 -5.12
N ILE A 11 -5.39 -18.44 -5.15
CA ILE A 11 -6.01 -17.42 -4.29
C ILE A 11 -5.90 -17.83 -2.81
N GLU A 12 -6.01 -19.12 -2.47
CA GLU A 12 -5.77 -19.58 -1.10
C GLU A 12 -4.32 -19.35 -0.66
N LEU A 13 -3.34 -19.62 -1.51
CA LEU A 13 -1.93 -19.30 -1.23
C LEU A 13 -1.72 -17.79 -1.07
N MET A 14 -2.35 -16.97 -1.92
CA MET A 14 -2.32 -15.51 -1.78
C MET A 14 -2.93 -15.04 -0.46
N ARG A 15 -4.01 -15.67 -0.01
CA ARG A 15 -4.63 -15.36 1.29
C ARG A 15 -3.67 -15.64 2.45
N GLN A 16 -2.90 -16.73 2.38
CA GLN A 16 -1.88 -17.06 3.37
C GLN A 16 -0.73 -16.03 3.37
N ALA A 17 -0.21 -15.67 2.19
CA ALA A 17 0.83 -14.64 2.07
C ALA A 17 0.34 -13.28 2.60
N ASN A 18 -0.87 -12.86 2.22
CA ASN A 18 -1.46 -11.60 2.67
C ASN A 18 -1.82 -11.58 4.15
N ARG A 19 -2.19 -12.73 4.74
CA ARG A 19 -2.37 -12.84 6.20
C ARG A 19 -1.05 -12.53 6.91
N LEU A 20 0.07 -13.07 6.41
CA LEU A 20 1.38 -12.78 6.99
C LEU A 20 1.76 -11.30 6.84
N VAL A 21 1.40 -10.65 5.73
CA VAL A 21 1.56 -9.19 5.60
C VAL A 21 0.80 -8.45 6.71
N GLY A 22 -0.48 -8.76 6.92
CA GLY A 22 -1.29 -8.15 7.98
C GLY A 22 -0.70 -8.38 9.37
N GLN A 23 -0.21 -9.61 9.65
CA GLN A 23 0.47 -9.94 10.91
C GLN A 23 1.78 -9.16 11.08
N THR A 24 2.54 -8.97 10.01
CA THR A 24 3.76 -8.15 10.04
C THR A 24 3.44 -6.69 10.35
N LEU A 25 2.42 -6.11 9.70
CA LEU A 25 1.95 -4.75 10.00
C LEU A 25 1.45 -4.63 11.44
N GLY A 26 0.72 -5.64 11.95
CA GLY A 26 0.28 -5.70 13.35
C GLY A 26 1.45 -5.80 14.34
N GLU A 27 2.51 -6.56 14.01
CA GLU A 27 3.72 -6.58 14.83
C GLU A 27 4.41 -5.22 14.85
N LEU A 28 4.54 -4.57 13.69
CA LEU A 28 5.15 -3.24 13.59
C LEU A 28 4.36 -2.17 14.33
N ALA A 29 3.04 -2.25 14.37
CA ALA A 29 2.18 -1.33 15.13
C ALA A 29 2.57 -1.24 16.60
N LYS A 30 3.03 -2.34 17.23
CA LYS A 30 3.49 -2.38 18.62
C LYS A 30 4.77 -1.56 18.86
N HIS A 31 5.52 -1.29 17.80
CA HIS A 31 6.84 -0.65 17.85
C HIS A 31 6.85 0.78 17.31
N ILE A 32 5.82 1.19 16.56
CA ILE A 32 5.71 2.55 16.01
C ILE A 32 5.40 3.54 17.11
N LYS A 33 6.43 4.32 17.48
CA LYS A 33 6.34 5.36 18.53
C LYS A 33 7.49 6.37 18.37
N PRO A 34 7.39 7.56 18.97
CA PRO A 34 8.49 8.52 18.96
C PRO A 34 9.81 7.90 19.48
N GLY A 35 10.91 8.21 18.79
CA GLY A 35 12.27 7.74 19.11
C GLY A 35 12.71 6.47 18.39
N VAL A 36 11.80 5.77 17.69
CA VAL A 36 12.14 4.59 16.88
C VAL A 36 12.64 5.04 15.50
N THR A 37 13.69 4.38 14.99
CA THR A 37 14.18 4.62 13.62
C THR A 37 13.46 3.73 12.61
N THR A 38 13.36 4.19 11.37
CA THR A 38 12.79 3.39 10.28
C THR A 38 13.60 2.10 10.04
N LEU A 39 14.92 2.12 10.26
CA LEU A 39 15.78 0.93 10.17
C LEU A 39 15.45 -0.11 11.27
N GLN A 40 15.05 0.33 12.48
CA GLN A 40 14.61 -0.61 13.51
C GLN A 40 13.32 -1.32 13.11
N LEU A 41 12.36 -0.61 12.50
CA LEU A 41 11.13 -1.21 11.98
C LEU A 41 11.42 -2.23 10.87
N ASP A 42 12.33 -1.91 9.96
CA ASP A 42 12.75 -2.81 8.88
C ASP A 42 13.33 -4.14 9.42
N ARG A 43 14.19 -4.04 10.44
CA ARG A 43 14.77 -5.25 11.07
C ARG A 43 13.72 -6.13 11.74
N ILE A 44 12.77 -5.52 12.45
CA ILE A 44 11.65 -6.24 13.07
C ILE A 44 10.81 -6.93 12.01
N ALA A 45 10.47 -6.23 10.93
CA ALA A 45 9.71 -6.80 9.83
C ALA A 45 10.44 -7.96 9.15
N GLU A 46 11.73 -7.81 8.86
CA GLU A 46 12.53 -8.87 8.23
C GLU A 46 12.61 -10.13 9.10
N GLU A 47 12.88 -9.96 10.40
CA GLU A 47 12.94 -11.06 11.36
C GLU A 47 11.58 -11.77 11.42
N PHE A 48 10.50 -11.02 11.62
CA PHE A 48 9.15 -11.57 11.70
C PHE A 48 8.76 -12.35 10.43
N ILE A 49 8.97 -11.80 9.25
CA ILE A 49 8.64 -12.45 7.97
C ILE A 49 9.43 -13.76 7.82
N ARG A 50 10.74 -13.74 8.14
CA ARG A 50 11.61 -14.92 8.00
C ARG A 50 11.29 -16.01 9.01
N ASP A 51 10.94 -15.65 10.23
CA ASP A 51 10.55 -16.59 11.29
C ASP A 51 9.24 -17.33 10.95
N HIS A 52 8.41 -16.72 10.08
CA HIS A 52 7.20 -17.36 9.54
C HIS A 52 7.43 -18.09 8.20
N GLY A 53 8.69 -18.33 7.82
CA GLY A 53 9.06 -19.12 6.64
C GLY A 53 8.86 -18.43 5.30
N ALA A 54 8.68 -17.11 5.28
CA ALA A 54 8.55 -16.30 4.07
C ALA A 54 9.82 -15.50 3.76
N VAL A 55 9.82 -14.85 2.61
CA VAL A 55 10.88 -13.93 2.18
C VAL A 55 10.28 -12.54 2.00
N PRO A 56 10.91 -11.46 2.53
CA PRO A 56 10.49 -10.09 2.21
C PRO A 56 10.63 -9.83 0.71
N THR A 57 9.53 -9.52 0.03
CA THR A 57 9.51 -9.40 -1.43
C THR A 57 10.31 -8.20 -1.93
N PHE A 58 10.33 -7.11 -1.16
CA PHE A 58 10.99 -5.87 -1.60
C PHE A 58 12.51 -5.94 -1.51
N LYS A 59 13.06 -6.71 -0.57
CA LYS A 59 14.53 -6.78 -0.40
C LYS A 59 15.21 -7.39 -1.62
N GLY A 60 16.02 -6.58 -2.27
CA GLY A 60 16.69 -6.98 -3.51
C GLY A 60 15.84 -6.78 -4.77
N PHE A 61 14.65 -6.16 -4.67
CA PHE A 61 13.80 -5.87 -5.82
C PHE A 61 14.57 -5.00 -6.84
N PRO A 62 14.62 -5.41 -8.14
CA PRO A 62 15.48 -4.76 -9.12
C PRO A 62 14.99 -3.36 -9.49
N ASN A 63 15.94 -2.43 -9.63
CA ASN A 63 15.70 -1.12 -10.22
C ASN A 63 16.79 -0.82 -11.26
N PRO A 64 16.44 -0.63 -12.53
CA PRO A 64 17.41 -0.38 -13.58
C PRO A 64 18.15 0.96 -13.45
N TYR A 65 17.65 1.88 -12.61
CA TYR A 65 18.16 3.24 -12.47
C TYR A 65 18.92 3.50 -11.17
N GLY A 66 18.88 2.60 -10.17
CA GLY A 66 19.39 2.89 -8.83
C GLY A 66 19.96 1.70 -8.06
N GLY A 67 20.00 0.52 -8.58
CA GLY A 67 20.36 -0.68 -7.81
C GLY A 67 19.16 -1.26 -7.04
N PRO A 68 19.29 -2.49 -6.50
CA PRO A 68 18.18 -3.18 -5.87
C PRO A 68 17.72 -2.47 -4.59
N PHE A 69 16.43 -2.62 -4.27
CA PHE A 69 15.87 -2.07 -3.02
C PHE A 69 16.59 -2.68 -1.80
N PRO A 70 17.12 -1.86 -0.88
CA PRO A 70 18.05 -2.37 0.12
C PRO A 70 17.38 -2.99 1.36
N ALA A 71 16.06 -2.83 1.51
CA ALA A 71 15.32 -3.10 2.73
C ALA A 71 14.16 -4.09 2.52
N SER A 72 13.56 -4.55 3.60
CA SER A 72 12.49 -5.56 3.60
C SER A 72 11.10 -4.95 3.50
N ILE A 73 10.94 -3.70 3.96
CA ILE A 73 9.72 -2.90 3.89
C ILE A 73 10.03 -1.50 3.35
N CYS A 74 9.01 -0.79 2.86
CA CYS A 74 9.11 0.64 2.64
C CYS A 74 8.60 1.39 3.87
N THR A 75 9.26 2.51 4.23
CA THR A 75 8.90 3.36 5.36
C THR A 75 8.80 4.81 4.91
N SER A 76 7.59 5.26 4.66
CA SER A 76 7.32 6.56 4.04
C SER A 76 6.78 7.53 5.09
N VAL A 77 7.66 8.44 5.58
CA VAL A 77 7.34 9.37 6.68
C VAL A 77 6.91 10.72 6.12
N ASN A 78 5.79 11.25 6.59
CA ASN A 78 5.23 12.58 6.30
C ASN A 78 5.10 12.89 4.79
N ASP A 79 6.05 13.65 4.23
CA ASP A 79 6.08 14.08 2.83
C ASP A 79 6.54 12.99 1.85
N VAL A 80 7.02 11.86 2.37
CA VAL A 80 7.34 10.69 1.54
C VAL A 80 6.03 9.99 1.16
N VAL A 81 5.78 9.89 -0.14
CA VAL A 81 4.57 9.28 -0.69
C VAL A 81 4.65 7.77 -0.62
N VAL A 82 5.72 7.19 -1.20
CA VAL A 82 5.99 5.75 -1.26
C VAL A 82 7.49 5.47 -1.37
N HIS A 83 7.87 4.22 -1.23
CA HIS A 83 9.21 3.65 -1.44
C HIS A 83 10.27 4.31 -0.55
N GLY A 84 9.88 4.86 0.61
CA GLY A 84 10.84 5.40 1.57
C GLY A 84 11.80 4.33 2.04
N VAL A 85 13.12 4.55 1.86
CA VAL A 85 14.16 3.59 2.24
C VAL A 85 14.42 3.68 3.74
N PRO A 86 14.22 2.59 4.51
CA PRO A 86 14.53 2.55 5.93
C PRO A 86 16.00 2.89 6.22
N ASN A 87 16.24 3.75 7.21
CA ASN A 87 17.58 4.18 7.59
C ASN A 87 17.69 4.51 9.09
N SER A 88 18.90 4.67 9.60
CA SER A 88 19.17 4.98 11.01
C SER A 88 18.97 6.45 11.39
N GLU A 89 18.86 7.33 10.41
CA GLU A 89 18.82 8.80 10.61
C GLU A 89 17.37 9.29 10.71
N THR A 90 16.43 8.59 10.07
CA THR A 90 15.01 8.91 10.15
C THR A 90 14.44 8.35 11.44
N VAL A 91 14.37 9.20 12.46
CA VAL A 91 13.81 8.91 13.78
C VAL A 91 12.39 9.44 13.85
N LEU A 92 11.41 8.60 14.16
CA LEU A 92 10.01 8.98 14.31
C LEU A 92 9.82 9.96 15.47
N LYS A 93 8.97 10.94 15.27
CA LYS A 93 8.65 11.99 16.25
C LYS A 93 7.16 12.01 16.55
N ASP A 94 6.80 12.57 17.68
CA ASP A 94 5.40 12.87 18.00
C ASP A 94 4.81 13.80 16.93
N GLY A 95 3.64 13.44 16.41
CA GLY A 95 2.97 14.16 15.31
C GLY A 95 3.31 13.69 13.90
N ASP A 96 4.29 12.79 13.71
CA ASP A 96 4.58 12.19 12.42
C ASP A 96 3.47 11.20 12.00
N ILE A 97 3.37 10.97 10.70
CA ILE A 97 2.70 9.80 10.12
C ILE A 97 3.74 8.96 9.36
N ILE A 98 3.52 7.66 9.31
CA ILE A 98 4.37 6.74 8.56
C ILE A 98 3.53 5.72 7.82
N SER A 99 3.66 5.68 6.48
CA SER A 99 3.14 4.58 5.69
C SER A 99 4.18 3.47 5.68
N VAL A 100 3.76 2.29 6.15
CA VAL A 100 4.58 1.07 6.11
C VAL A 100 3.98 0.16 5.07
N ASP A 101 4.75 -0.10 4.04
CA ASP A 101 4.39 -0.97 2.93
C ASP A 101 5.22 -2.25 3.02
N CYS A 102 4.54 -3.41 2.98
CA CYS A 102 5.10 -4.71 3.28
C CYS A 102 4.66 -5.76 2.26
N GLY A 103 5.63 -6.35 1.57
CA GLY A 103 5.43 -7.48 0.69
C GLY A 103 6.04 -8.77 1.24
N THR A 104 5.31 -9.89 1.14
CA THR A 104 5.81 -11.22 1.52
C THR A 104 5.73 -12.20 0.35
N PHE A 105 6.78 -13.00 0.17
CA PHE A 105 6.78 -14.12 -0.76
C PHE A 105 6.72 -15.43 0.02
N LEU A 106 5.59 -16.12 -0.07
CA LEU A 106 5.31 -17.36 0.67
C LEU A 106 4.74 -18.42 -0.26
N ASN A 107 5.30 -19.62 -0.24
CA ASN A 107 4.82 -20.76 -1.05
C ASN A 107 4.73 -20.47 -2.56
N GLY A 108 5.64 -19.63 -3.09
CA GLY A 108 5.72 -19.30 -4.52
C GLY A 108 4.77 -18.20 -4.99
N ILE A 109 4.17 -17.44 -4.08
CA ILE A 109 3.23 -16.36 -4.40
C ILE A 109 3.43 -15.16 -3.49
N ASN A 110 3.08 -13.95 -3.98
CA ASN A 110 3.25 -12.71 -3.23
C ASN A 110 1.96 -12.32 -2.49
N GLY A 111 2.14 -11.71 -1.33
CA GLY A 111 1.17 -10.88 -0.64
C GLY A 111 1.70 -9.46 -0.51
N ASP A 112 0.80 -8.47 -0.50
CA ASP A 112 1.13 -7.06 -0.48
C ASP A 112 0.07 -6.23 0.23
N SER A 113 0.50 -5.29 1.09
CA SER A 113 -0.41 -4.35 1.73
C SER A 113 0.36 -3.22 2.41
N CYS A 114 -0.26 -2.03 2.46
CA CYS A 114 0.28 -0.85 3.10
C CYS A 114 -0.71 -0.23 4.08
N TYR A 115 -0.20 0.22 5.23
CA TYR A 115 -0.98 0.97 6.22
C TYR A 115 -0.22 2.23 6.65
N THR A 116 -0.95 3.35 6.81
CA THR A 116 -0.40 4.60 7.34
C THR A 116 -0.74 4.74 8.82
N PHE A 117 0.28 4.78 9.66
CA PHE A 117 0.20 4.87 11.12
C PHE A 117 0.36 6.32 11.59
N CYS A 118 -0.33 6.64 12.70
CA CYS A 118 -0.05 7.84 13.48
C CYS A 118 1.10 7.57 14.47
N VAL A 119 1.99 8.53 14.66
CA VAL A 119 3.07 8.47 15.66
C VAL A 119 2.76 9.47 16.78
N GLY A 120 2.24 8.98 17.90
CA GLY A 120 1.79 9.84 18.99
C GLY A 120 0.58 10.70 18.62
N GLU A 121 0.58 11.97 19.03
CA GLU A 121 -0.52 12.90 18.76
C GLU A 121 -0.37 13.61 17.43
N VAL A 122 -1.17 13.21 16.45
CA VAL A 122 -1.17 13.75 15.08
C VAL A 122 -2.27 14.81 14.91
N ALA A 123 -1.97 15.86 14.14
CA ALA A 123 -2.90 16.96 13.87
C ALA A 123 -4.18 16.48 13.17
N GLU A 124 -5.32 17.07 13.50
CA GLU A 124 -6.65 16.65 13.02
C GLU A 124 -6.82 16.73 11.49
N ASP A 125 -6.18 17.69 10.85
CA ASP A 125 -6.19 17.81 9.38
C ASP A 125 -5.39 16.67 8.71
N VAL A 126 -4.32 16.18 9.35
CA VAL A 126 -3.56 15.01 8.91
C VAL A 126 -4.36 13.73 9.16
N LYS A 127 -5.00 13.57 10.32
CA LYS A 127 -5.91 12.44 10.58
C LYS A 127 -7.05 12.39 9.55
N LYS A 128 -7.58 13.55 9.16
CA LYS A 128 -8.58 13.64 8.07
C LYS A 128 -8.02 13.15 6.74
N LEU A 129 -6.75 13.43 6.40
CA LEU A 129 -6.10 12.87 5.21
C LEU A 129 -6.06 11.33 5.27
N LEU A 130 -5.62 10.77 6.40
CA LEU A 130 -5.54 9.32 6.57
C LEU A 130 -6.93 8.67 6.41
N LYS A 131 -7.92 9.20 7.10
CA LYS A 131 -9.32 8.76 7.00
C LYS A 131 -9.81 8.77 5.55
N THR A 132 -9.64 9.90 4.86
CA THR A 132 -10.11 10.05 3.47
C THR A 132 -9.39 9.06 2.54
N THR A 133 -8.09 8.83 2.74
CA THR A 133 -7.32 7.88 1.91
C THR A 133 -7.78 6.46 2.14
N LYS A 134 -8.01 6.06 3.39
CA LYS A 134 -8.53 4.74 3.76
C LYS A 134 -9.96 4.53 3.23
N GLU A 135 -10.84 5.52 3.37
CA GLU A 135 -12.18 5.49 2.77
C GLU A 135 -12.12 5.33 1.25
N ALA A 136 -11.22 6.05 0.58
CA ALA A 136 -11.02 5.94 -0.87
C ALA A 136 -10.60 4.54 -1.31
N LEU A 137 -9.74 3.86 -0.53
CA LEU A 137 -9.37 2.47 -0.76
C LEU A 137 -10.62 1.57 -0.76
N TYR A 138 -11.45 1.65 0.27
CA TYR A 138 -12.65 0.82 0.35
C TYR A 138 -13.69 1.16 -0.72
N LEU A 139 -13.87 2.43 -1.08
CA LEU A 139 -14.71 2.84 -2.21
C LEU A 139 -14.18 2.27 -3.55
N GLY A 140 -12.87 2.23 -3.73
CA GLY A 140 -12.23 1.54 -4.85
C GLY A 140 -12.57 0.06 -4.86
N ILE A 141 -12.42 -0.63 -3.73
CA ILE A 141 -12.72 -2.06 -3.56
C ILE A 141 -14.19 -2.37 -3.84
N GLU A 142 -15.13 -1.55 -3.40
CA GLU A 142 -16.57 -1.71 -3.70
C GLU A 142 -16.88 -1.66 -5.19
N ASN A 143 -16.05 -0.97 -5.97
CA ASN A 143 -16.17 -0.91 -7.42
C ASN A 143 -15.39 -2.01 -8.16
N ALA A 144 -14.58 -2.81 -7.45
CA ALA A 144 -13.78 -3.88 -8.00
C ALA A 144 -14.60 -5.17 -8.20
N VAL A 145 -15.49 -5.16 -9.18
CA VAL A 145 -16.47 -6.24 -9.44
C VAL A 145 -16.30 -6.76 -10.86
N ALA A 146 -16.38 -8.07 -11.05
CA ALA A 146 -16.31 -8.70 -12.37
C ALA A 146 -17.38 -8.13 -13.32
N GLY A 147 -16.96 -7.72 -14.51
CA GLY A 147 -17.79 -7.06 -15.52
C GLY A 147 -17.73 -5.53 -15.50
N LYS A 148 -17.26 -4.90 -14.41
CA LYS A 148 -16.88 -3.49 -14.38
C LYS A 148 -15.49 -3.27 -14.97
N HIS A 149 -15.07 -2.02 -15.12
CA HIS A 149 -13.76 -1.64 -15.66
C HIS A 149 -12.85 -1.07 -14.56
N LEU A 150 -11.54 -1.11 -14.75
CA LEU A 150 -10.59 -0.52 -13.79
C LEU A 150 -10.85 0.98 -13.56
N GLY A 151 -11.33 1.70 -14.57
CA GLY A 151 -11.73 3.10 -14.42
C GLY A 151 -12.89 3.33 -13.43
N ASP A 152 -13.66 2.30 -13.08
CA ASP A 152 -14.69 2.40 -12.04
C ASP A 152 -14.04 2.47 -10.64
N ILE A 153 -12.95 1.71 -10.42
CA ILE A 153 -12.11 1.84 -9.23
C ILE A 153 -11.46 3.22 -9.18
N SER A 154 -10.76 3.57 -10.28
CA SER A 154 -9.97 4.80 -10.40
C SER A 154 -10.81 6.06 -10.15
N SER A 155 -12.02 6.13 -10.75
CA SER A 155 -12.91 7.29 -10.56
C SER A 155 -13.47 7.37 -9.14
N ALA A 156 -13.76 6.23 -8.49
CA ALA A 156 -14.25 6.22 -7.11
C ALA A 156 -13.20 6.79 -6.15
N VAL A 157 -11.94 6.37 -6.27
CA VAL A 157 -10.81 6.90 -5.50
C VAL A 157 -10.63 8.40 -5.77
N GLN A 158 -10.55 8.79 -7.03
CA GLN A 158 -10.27 10.17 -7.43
C GLN A 158 -11.38 11.11 -6.97
N GLU A 159 -12.64 10.80 -7.26
CA GLU A 159 -13.79 11.65 -6.93
C GLU A 159 -13.89 11.89 -5.42
N HIS A 160 -13.66 10.84 -4.60
CA HIS A 160 -13.70 10.97 -3.15
C HIS A 160 -12.60 11.87 -2.60
N CYS A 161 -11.36 11.68 -3.02
CA CYS A 161 -10.21 12.44 -2.52
C CYS A 161 -10.21 13.90 -3.02
N GLU A 162 -10.46 14.12 -4.32
CA GLU A 162 -10.48 15.48 -4.90
C GLU A 162 -11.64 16.32 -4.35
N ALA A 163 -12.80 15.72 -4.01
CA ALA A 163 -13.91 16.40 -3.34
C ALA A 163 -13.55 16.91 -1.94
N GLN A 164 -12.56 16.33 -1.27
CA GLN A 164 -12.02 16.79 0.00
C GLN A 164 -10.85 17.77 -0.16
N GLY A 165 -10.46 18.10 -1.39
CA GLY A 165 -9.38 19.03 -1.72
C GLY A 165 -7.97 18.40 -1.70
N TYR A 166 -7.87 17.07 -1.70
CA TYR A 166 -6.61 16.35 -1.72
C TYR A 166 -6.11 16.04 -3.14
N GLY A 167 -4.80 15.93 -3.29
CA GLY A 167 -4.16 15.53 -4.55
C GLY A 167 -4.09 14.01 -4.70
N VAL A 168 -4.43 13.50 -5.88
CA VAL A 168 -4.29 12.08 -6.24
C VAL A 168 -3.05 11.91 -7.11
N VAL A 169 -2.08 11.13 -6.66
CA VAL A 169 -0.85 10.84 -7.42
C VAL A 169 -1.20 10.07 -8.70
N ARG A 170 -0.57 10.44 -9.82
CA ARG A 170 -0.89 9.89 -11.16
C ARG A 170 0.25 9.12 -11.79
N GLU A 171 1.45 9.32 -11.32
CA GLU A 171 2.68 8.74 -11.86
C GLU A 171 2.91 7.30 -11.36
N LEU A 172 2.20 6.92 -10.30
CA LEU A 172 2.25 5.61 -9.66
C LEU A 172 0.85 4.99 -9.66
N THR A 173 0.79 3.68 -9.67
CA THR A 173 -0.46 2.93 -9.81
C THR A 173 -0.42 1.64 -9.03
N GLY A 174 -1.55 1.13 -8.61
CA GLY A 174 -1.72 -0.25 -8.22
C GLY A 174 -1.48 -1.21 -9.39
N HIS A 175 -1.47 -2.48 -9.11
CA HIS A 175 -1.02 -3.50 -10.07
C HIS A 175 -1.74 -4.84 -9.90
N GLY A 176 -1.66 -5.69 -10.92
CA GLY A 176 -1.91 -7.11 -10.76
C GLY A 176 -0.85 -7.74 -9.85
N ILE A 177 -1.19 -8.78 -9.13
CA ILE A 177 -0.27 -9.45 -8.21
C ILE A 177 -0.48 -10.96 -8.23
N GLY A 178 0.59 -11.72 -7.96
CA GLY A 178 0.53 -13.17 -7.87
C GLY A 178 1.89 -13.81 -7.74
N ARG A 179 2.33 -14.54 -8.76
CA ARG A 179 3.67 -15.15 -8.77
C ARG A 179 4.76 -14.10 -8.88
N ASP A 180 4.50 -13.07 -9.69
CA ASP A 180 5.31 -11.86 -9.71
C ASP A 180 4.67 -10.81 -8.79
N MET A 181 5.51 -9.97 -8.17
CA MET A 181 5.05 -8.88 -7.32
C MET A 181 4.20 -7.90 -8.13
N HIS A 182 4.68 -7.50 -9.28
CA HIS A 182 3.97 -6.64 -10.21
C HIS A 182 3.58 -7.42 -11.47
N GLU A 183 2.28 -7.65 -11.63
CA GLU A 183 1.68 -8.22 -12.83
C GLU A 183 0.79 -7.19 -13.54
N ASP A 184 0.40 -7.46 -14.78
CA ASP A 184 -0.71 -6.74 -15.42
C ASP A 184 -2.06 -7.08 -14.76
N PRO A 185 -2.99 -6.13 -14.70
CA PRO A 185 -2.95 -4.78 -15.25
C PRO A 185 -2.43 -3.74 -14.24
N GLN A 186 -2.05 -2.56 -14.73
CA GLN A 186 -1.93 -1.37 -13.87
C GLN A 186 -3.31 -0.94 -13.38
N VAL A 187 -3.41 -0.48 -12.13
CA VAL A 187 -4.63 -0.04 -11.45
C VAL A 187 -4.49 1.42 -11.02
N PRO A 188 -4.70 2.39 -11.90
CA PRO A 188 -4.53 3.81 -11.57
C PRO A 188 -5.55 4.28 -10.53
N ASN A 189 -5.13 5.23 -9.67
CA ASN A 189 -6.00 5.89 -8.69
C ASN A 189 -6.81 7.05 -9.27
N TYR A 190 -6.71 7.30 -10.58
CA TYR A 190 -7.45 8.31 -11.31
C TYR A 190 -7.94 7.77 -12.66
N GLY A 191 -9.06 8.26 -13.14
CA GLY A 191 -9.61 7.78 -14.40
C GLY A 191 -11.08 8.12 -14.60
N ARG A 192 -11.68 7.46 -15.59
CA ARG A 192 -13.09 7.66 -15.94
C ARG A 192 -13.85 6.36 -15.81
N ARG A 193 -15.04 6.40 -15.26
CA ARG A 193 -15.95 5.26 -15.15
C ARG A 193 -16.14 4.58 -16.52
N GLY A 194 -16.19 3.26 -16.51
CA GLY A 194 -16.37 2.44 -17.69
C GLY A 194 -15.16 2.35 -18.62
N ASN A 195 -14.03 2.97 -18.28
CA ASN A 195 -12.81 2.93 -19.10
C ASN A 195 -11.79 1.92 -18.56
N GLY A 196 -10.85 1.56 -19.41
CA GLY A 196 -9.76 0.66 -19.07
C GLY A 196 -10.13 -0.83 -19.23
N VAL A 197 -9.34 -1.68 -18.59
CA VAL A 197 -9.50 -3.13 -18.65
C VAL A 197 -10.79 -3.55 -17.95
N MET A 198 -11.56 -4.43 -18.60
CA MET A 198 -12.70 -5.06 -17.97
C MET A 198 -12.22 -6.09 -16.96
N MET A 199 -12.63 -5.95 -15.71
CA MET A 199 -12.29 -6.87 -14.64
C MET A 199 -13.01 -8.21 -14.81
N LYS A 200 -12.26 -9.29 -14.63
CA LYS A 200 -12.77 -10.66 -14.68
C LYS A 200 -12.66 -11.29 -13.30
N ALA A 201 -13.57 -12.21 -12.99
CA ALA A 201 -13.45 -13.01 -11.78
C ALA A 201 -12.09 -13.73 -11.75
N SER A 202 -11.51 -13.85 -10.55
CA SER A 202 -10.19 -14.42 -10.28
C SER A 202 -8.99 -13.61 -10.78
N MET A 203 -9.18 -12.37 -11.23
CA MET A 203 -8.09 -11.40 -11.24
C MET A 203 -7.73 -11.04 -9.81
N CYS A 204 -6.43 -11.00 -9.49
CA CYS A 204 -5.95 -10.48 -8.22
C CYS A 204 -5.16 -9.20 -8.48
N ILE A 205 -5.49 -8.15 -7.74
CA ILE A 205 -4.92 -6.81 -7.91
C ILE A 205 -4.66 -6.16 -6.55
N ALA A 206 -3.64 -5.30 -6.49
CA ALA A 206 -3.43 -4.32 -5.43
C ALA A 206 -4.17 -3.03 -5.79
N ILE A 207 -4.93 -2.51 -4.84
CA ILE A 207 -5.54 -1.17 -4.91
C ILE A 207 -4.87 -0.35 -3.83
N GLU A 208 -4.19 0.72 -4.23
CA GLU A 208 -3.25 1.46 -3.38
C GLU A 208 -3.36 2.99 -3.59
N PRO A 209 -4.40 3.64 -3.06
CA PRO A 209 -4.49 5.09 -3.11
C PRO A 209 -3.28 5.77 -2.47
N MET A 210 -2.59 6.62 -3.26
CA MET A 210 -1.51 7.50 -2.83
C MET A 210 -2.00 8.93 -2.90
N ILE A 211 -2.29 9.52 -1.73
CA ILE A 211 -3.03 10.77 -1.60
C ILE A 211 -2.18 11.81 -0.90
N THR A 212 -2.07 13.00 -1.47
CA THR A 212 -1.30 14.11 -0.92
C THR A 212 -2.20 15.16 -0.29
N MET A 213 -1.81 15.71 0.84
CA MET A 213 -2.54 16.77 1.54
C MET A 213 -2.60 18.08 0.73
N GLY A 214 -1.66 18.24 -0.20
CA GLY A 214 -1.53 19.42 -1.04
C GLY A 214 -1.65 19.14 -2.52
N ASN A 215 -0.66 19.62 -3.28
CA ASN A 215 -0.59 19.37 -4.71
C ASN A 215 -0.18 17.93 -4.99
N ARG A 216 -0.78 17.30 -6.01
CA ARG A 216 -0.48 15.93 -6.43
C ARG A 216 0.92 15.72 -7.03
N ALA A 217 1.68 16.79 -7.26
CA ALA A 217 2.99 16.70 -7.90
C ALA A 217 4.03 16.07 -6.97
N ILE A 218 4.79 15.14 -7.53
CA ILE A 218 5.81 14.36 -6.82
C ILE A 218 7.18 14.55 -7.46
N TRP A 219 8.22 14.09 -6.78
CA TRP A 219 9.58 14.00 -7.29
C TRP A 219 10.31 12.82 -6.66
N MET A 220 11.31 12.29 -7.38
CA MET A 220 12.14 11.17 -6.92
C MET A 220 13.40 11.69 -6.25
N ASP A 221 13.72 11.15 -5.07
CA ASP A 221 14.93 11.50 -4.31
C ASP A 221 16.20 10.94 -4.96
N GLN A 222 17.36 11.33 -4.43
CA GLN A 222 18.67 10.95 -4.98
C GLN A 222 18.97 9.45 -4.86
N ASP A 223 18.34 8.76 -3.90
CA ASP A 223 18.44 7.31 -3.72
C ASP A 223 17.78 6.50 -4.85
N ARG A 224 17.06 7.17 -5.76
CA ARG A 224 16.35 6.57 -6.90
C ARG A 224 15.19 5.64 -6.52
N TRP A 225 14.74 5.71 -5.27
CA TRP A 225 13.60 4.96 -4.75
C TRP A 225 12.56 5.86 -4.13
N THR A 226 12.97 6.66 -3.15
CA THR A 226 12.05 7.48 -2.35
C THR A 226 11.34 8.51 -3.20
N ILE A 227 10.02 8.48 -3.17
CA ILE A 227 9.14 9.44 -3.85
C ILE A 227 8.54 10.39 -2.83
N ARG A 228 8.67 11.69 -3.09
CA ARG A 228 8.21 12.76 -2.18
C ARG A 228 7.19 13.68 -2.83
N THR A 229 6.35 14.29 -2.00
CA THR A 229 5.52 15.43 -2.44
C THR A 229 6.40 16.62 -2.80
N ARG A 230 6.02 17.33 -3.85
CA ARG A 230 6.82 18.50 -4.29
C ARG A 230 6.65 19.72 -3.40
N ASP A 231 5.55 19.81 -2.68
CA ASP A 231 5.23 20.92 -1.77
C ASP A 231 5.59 20.65 -0.30
N GLY A 232 6.18 19.49 0.01
CA GLY A 232 6.61 19.09 1.35
C GLY A 232 5.45 18.80 2.32
N LYS A 233 4.20 18.73 1.83
CA LYS A 233 3.06 18.40 2.67
C LYS A 233 2.90 16.89 2.84
N PRO A 234 2.24 16.42 3.92
CA PRO A 234 2.01 15.00 4.16
C PRO A 234 1.33 14.27 3.01
N ALA A 235 1.66 13.01 2.85
CA ALA A 235 0.96 12.06 1.99
C ALA A 235 0.56 10.81 2.80
N ALA A 236 -0.52 10.15 2.41
CA ALA A 236 -0.98 8.91 2.98
C ALA A 236 -1.10 7.83 1.89
N HIS A 237 -0.78 6.60 2.27
CA HIS A 237 -0.86 5.43 1.42
C HIS A 237 -1.52 4.28 2.19
N PHE A 238 -2.59 3.74 1.65
CA PHE A 238 -3.24 2.52 2.14
C PHE A 238 -3.41 1.56 0.99
N GLU A 239 -3.28 0.27 1.26
CA GLU A 239 -3.34 -0.73 0.21
C GLU A 239 -3.95 -2.03 0.70
N HIS A 240 -4.75 -2.62 -0.18
CA HIS A 240 -5.20 -4.02 -0.05
C HIS A 240 -4.97 -4.81 -1.33
N THR A 241 -4.46 -6.03 -1.18
CA THR A 241 -4.58 -7.06 -2.20
C THR A 241 -5.98 -7.66 -2.17
N ILE A 242 -6.63 -7.72 -3.34
CA ILE A 242 -7.98 -8.26 -3.48
C ILE A 242 -8.08 -9.29 -4.61
N ALA A 243 -9.04 -10.19 -4.51
CA ALA A 243 -9.49 -11.04 -5.62
C ALA A 243 -10.82 -10.51 -6.16
N ILE A 244 -10.88 -10.26 -7.47
CA ILE A 244 -12.12 -9.87 -8.15
C ILE A 244 -13.09 -11.05 -8.14
N ARG A 245 -14.33 -10.81 -7.72
CA ARG A 245 -15.40 -11.79 -7.68
C ARG A 245 -16.66 -11.29 -8.39
N LYS A 246 -17.63 -12.14 -8.61
CA LYS A 246 -18.99 -11.74 -9.02
C LYS A 246 -19.70 -11.12 -7.82
N GLY A 247 -20.15 -9.87 -7.94
CA GLY A 247 -20.87 -9.15 -6.88
C GLY A 247 -19.93 -8.32 -6.00
N LYS A 248 -19.19 -8.88 -5.08
CA LYS A 248 -18.27 -8.16 -4.18
C LYS A 248 -16.86 -8.73 -4.27
N ALA A 249 -15.86 -7.87 -4.33
CA ALA A 249 -14.46 -8.30 -4.25
C ALA A 249 -14.16 -8.98 -2.91
N GLU A 250 -13.24 -9.93 -2.92
CA GLU A 250 -12.70 -10.55 -1.73
C GLU A 250 -11.39 -9.87 -1.35
N ILE A 251 -11.32 -9.28 -0.16
CA ILE A 251 -10.08 -8.70 0.38
C ILE A 251 -9.24 -9.85 0.94
N LEU A 252 -7.99 -9.96 0.49
CA LEU A 252 -7.07 -11.03 0.89
C LEU A 252 -6.13 -10.60 2.01
N SER A 253 -5.75 -9.31 2.09
CA SER A 253 -5.01 -8.71 3.19
C SER A 253 -5.96 -8.22 4.29
N SER A 254 -5.44 -7.91 5.49
CA SER A 254 -6.26 -7.43 6.60
C SER A 254 -5.55 -6.35 7.40
N PHE A 255 -6.31 -5.37 7.89
CA PHE A 255 -5.87 -4.39 8.87
C PHE A 255 -6.30 -4.74 10.31
N ASP A 256 -6.99 -5.86 10.53
CA ASP A 256 -7.60 -6.20 11.82
C ASP A 256 -6.61 -6.17 12.98
N GLU A 257 -5.38 -6.70 12.79
CA GLU A 257 -4.37 -6.75 13.84
C GLU A 257 -3.83 -5.35 14.17
N VAL A 258 -3.73 -4.45 13.17
CA VAL A 258 -3.34 -3.05 13.38
C VAL A 258 -4.46 -2.31 14.11
N GLU A 259 -5.69 -2.42 13.63
CA GLU A 259 -6.84 -1.67 14.16
C GLU A 259 -7.23 -2.10 15.58
N GLN A 260 -6.97 -3.36 15.96
CA GLN A 260 -7.13 -3.82 17.34
C GLN A 260 -6.15 -3.15 18.30
N LEU A 261 -4.96 -2.75 17.85
CA LEU A 261 -3.93 -2.11 18.66
C LEU A 261 -4.10 -0.60 18.70
N GLU A 262 -4.35 0.02 17.57
CA GLU A 262 -4.46 1.47 17.45
C GLU A 262 -5.83 2.01 17.94
N GLY A 263 -6.85 1.15 18.05
CA GLY A 263 -8.23 1.60 18.11
C GLY A 263 -8.59 2.37 16.83
N ASN A 264 -9.85 2.53 16.48
CA ASN A 264 -10.27 3.29 15.29
C ASN A 264 -9.89 4.78 15.45
N LEU A 265 -8.62 5.13 15.21
CA LEU A 265 -8.09 6.50 15.35
C LEU A 265 -8.64 7.44 14.28
N TYR A 266 -9.14 6.91 13.12
CA TYR A 266 -9.71 7.68 12.00
C TYR A 266 -10.64 6.82 11.13
#